data_e919cf7ddbf2b0bf0a6ebf95c6618e0f
#
_entry.id   e919cf7ddbf2b0bf0a6ebf95c6618e0f
#
_cell.length_a   1.000
_cell.length_b   1.000
_cell.length_c   1.000
_cell.angle_alpha   90.00
_cell.angle_beta   90.00
_cell.angle_gamma   90.00
#
_symmetry.space_group_name_H-M   'P 1'
#
loop_
_entity.id
_entity.type
_entity.pdbx_description
1 polymer ?
#
loop_
_entity_poly.entity_id
_entity_poly.type
_entity_poly.pdbx_seq_one_letter_code
_entity_poly.pdbx_strand_id
1 'polypeptide(L)'
;MLLSFAKLFYIQAPKMKFLYSILFLILFPTTLFSQSKILSWNIENFGSSKSNSEISFIANTLKNFDILAIQEVVAGKGGAQAVANLADELNRKGAKWDYVISDPTSSSAYKTERYAFLWKTSKIKKIGRAWLEKKYHLEIDREPYFCTFEYKKKQFTVVNYHAITKKRKPETEIKYFKFLPEEYPNLNLIFVGDFNCPQSHTVFNPLKKMGYQTILTNQKTSLKKECKNGNCLASEFDNMFYNSSKITKLDSGVLPFYKNFDSLQEARMISDHIPIWMEFSLN
;
A
#
# COMPACT_ATOMS: atom_id res chain seq x y z
N MET A 1 67.58 -62.78 30.22
CA MET A 1 67.87 -62.57 28.81
C MET A 1 66.55 -62.17 28.15
N LEU A 2 66.59 -61.09 27.41
CA LEU A 2 65.54 -60.49 26.53
C LEU A 2 64.52 -59.56 27.18
N LEU A 3 64.87 -58.29 27.02
CA LEU A 3 63.99 -57.09 27.03
C LEU A 3 62.99 -57.12 25.83
N SER A 4 61.77 -56.66 26.08
CA SER A 4 60.94 -56.24 24.98
C SER A 4 60.23 -54.92 25.31
N PHE A 5 60.47 -53.95 24.48
CA PHE A 5 59.98 -52.57 24.53
C PHE A 5 58.48 -52.47 24.24
N ALA A 6 57.71 -51.83 25.11
CA ALA A 6 56.37 -51.35 24.81
C ALA A 6 56.47 -49.87 24.39
N LYS A 7 56.21 -49.59 23.12
CA LYS A 7 56.06 -48.25 22.60
C LYS A 7 54.64 -47.75 22.95
N LEU A 8 54.55 -46.73 23.73
CA LEU A 8 53.32 -45.99 24.04
C LEU A 8 53.00 -45.05 22.84
N PHE A 9 51.94 -45.33 22.14
CA PHE A 9 51.43 -44.42 21.15
C PHE A 9 50.63 -43.28 21.81
N TYR A 10 51.17 -42.07 21.75
CA TYR A 10 50.51 -40.84 22.15
C TYR A 10 49.58 -40.42 21.01
N ILE A 11 48.26 -40.64 21.14
CA ILE A 11 47.26 -40.11 20.20
C ILE A 11 46.97 -38.68 20.61
N GLN A 12 47.47 -37.74 19.85
CA GLN A 12 47.20 -36.31 19.98
C GLN A 12 45.76 -36.03 19.56
N ALA A 13 44.91 -35.57 20.49
CA ALA A 13 43.54 -35.17 20.20
C ALA A 13 43.52 -33.92 19.28
N PRO A 14 42.77 -33.95 18.15
CA PRO A 14 42.69 -32.76 17.29
C PRO A 14 41.73 -31.74 17.88
N LYS A 15 42.32 -30.60 18.16
CA LYS A 15 41.79 -29.24 18.15
C LYS A 15 40.26 -29.03 18.18
N MET A 16 39.70 -28.98 19.38
CA MET A 16 38.32 -28.55 19.68
C MET A 16 38.08 -27.03 19.48
N LYS A 17 39.05 -26.27 18.96
CA LYS A 17 38.93 -24.83 18.73
C LYS A 17 38.10 -24.45 17.50
N PHE A 18 37.91 -25.37 16.54
CA PHE A 18 37.17 -25.09 15.32
C PHE A 18 35.65 -25.24 15.48
N LEU A 19 35.17 -26.00 16.46
CA LEU A 19 33.74 -26.19 16.69
C LEU A 19 33.06 -24.97 17.33
N TYR A 20 33.80 -24.20 18.16
CA TYR A 20 33.23 -23.00 18.79
C TYR A 20 33.10 -21.81 17.83
N SER A 21 33.94 -21.75 16.79
CA SER A 21 33.82 -20.69 15.77
C SER A 21 32.60 -20.87 14.83
N ILE A 22 32.19 -22.09 14.60
CA ILE A 22 30.98 -22.39 13.76
C ILE A 22 29.69 -22.17 14.55
N LEU A 23 29.69 -22.42 15.86
CA LEU A 23 28.51 -22.21 16.71
C LEU A 23 28.24 -20.72 16.96
N PHE A 24 29.24 -19.85 16.89
CA PHE A 24 29.08 -18.41 17.04
C PHE A 24 28.53 -17.70 15.79
N LEU A 25 28.67 -18.32 14.60
CA LEU A 25 28.09 -17.78 13.34
C LEU A 25 26.60 -18.02 13.22
N ILE A 26 26.02 -18.95 13.97
CA ILE A 26 24.58 -19.30 13.89
C ILE A 26 23.72 -18.43 14.83
N LEU A 27 24.33 -17.66 15.71
CA LEU A 27 23.63 -16.84 16.72
C LEU A 27 23.62 -15.32 16.43
N PHE A 28 23.92 -14.90 15.20
CA PHE A 28 23.50 -13.57 14.81
C PHE A 28 21.97 -13.60 14.66
N PRO A 29 21.20 -12.96 15.56
CA PRO A 29 19.80 -12.75 15.29
C PRO A 29 19.75 -11.88 14.03
N THR A 30 19.40 -12.46 12.90
CA THR A 30 18.88 -11.69 11.80
C THR A 30 17.67 -10.99 12.38
N THR A 31 17.81 -9.72 12.75
CA THR A 31 16.68 -8.85 13.01
C THR A 31 15.93 -8.81 11.67
N LEU A 32 15.02 -9.77 11.49
CA LEU A 32 14.02 -9.72 10.44
C LEU A 32 13.23 -8.45 10.71
N PHE A 33 13.68 -7.34 10.11
CA PHE A 33 12.92 -6.12 10.12
C PHE A 33 11.51 -6.48 9.67
N SER A 34 10.60 -6.25 10.57
CA SER A 34 9.20 -6.54 10.41
C SER A 34 8.63 -5.61 9.35
N GLN A 35 8.46 -6.10 8.15
CA GLN A 35 8.07 -5.34 6.97
C GLN A 35 6.60 -5.59 6.64
N SER A 36 5.87 -4.54 6.31
CA SER A 36 4.53 -4.62 5.74
C SER A 36 4.50 -3.90 4.41
N LYS A 37 3.70 -4.41 3.48
CA LYS A 37 3.54 -3.85 2.13
C LYS A 37 2.13 -3.32 1.96
N ILE A 38 2.02 -2.03 1.71
CA ILE A 38 0.76 -1.38 1.35
C ILE A 38 0.78 -0.98 -0.12
N LEU A 39 -0.34 -1.16 -0.79
CA LEU A 39 -0.56 -0.71 -2.16
C LEU A 39 -1.81 0.17 -2.21
N SER A 40 -1.77 1.22 -3.02
CA SER A 40 -2.92 2.07 -3.36
C SER A 40 -3.15 2.02 -4.87
N TRP A 41 -4.42 1.91 -5.26
CA TRP A 41 -4.80 1.89 -6.67
C TRP A 41 -6.18 2.51 -6.88
N ASN A 42 -6.24 3.55 -7.68
CA ASN A 42 -7.47 3.98 -8.31
C ASN A 42 -7.79 2.98 -9.42
N ILE A 43 -8.80 2.13 -9.20
CA ILE A 43 -9.29 1.17 -10.20
C ILE A 43 -10.52 1.79 -10.85
N GLU A 44 -10.30 2.47 -11.98
CA GLU A 44 -11.32 3.22 -12.71
C GLU A 44 -12.67 2.46 -12.76
N ASN A 45 -13.74 3.07 -12.21
CA ASN A 45 -15.10 2.52 -12.21
C ASN A 45 -15.18 1.08 -11.65
N PHE A 46 -14.53 0.82 -10.49
CA PHE A 46 -14.49 -0.52 -9.90
C PHE A 46 -15.88 -1.00 -9.46
N GLY A 47 -16.52 -1.76 -10.33
CA GLY A 47 -17.89 -2.23 -10.17
C GLY A 47 -18.24 -3.34 -11.17
N SER A 48 -19.51 -3.44 -11.53
CA SER A 48 -20.05 -4.46 -12.46
C SER A 48 -19.48 -4.37 -13.88
N SER A 49 -18.80 -3.27 -14.22
CA SER A 49 -18.11 -3.14 -15.52
C SER A 49 -16.85 -4.01 -15.60
N LYS A 50 -16.30 -4.46 -14.48
CA LYS A 50 -15.12 -5.33 -14.45
C LYS A 50 -15.53 -6.79 -14.60
N SER A 51 -15.04 -7.44 -15.65
CA SER A 51 -15.25 -8.87 -15.91
C SER A 51 -14.48 -9.74 -14.90
N ASN A 52 -14.82 -11.03 -14.83
CA ASN A 52 -14.10 -11.98 -13.98
C ASN A 52 -12.62 -12.13 -14.36
N SER A 53 -12.30 -12.03 -15.65
CA SER A 53 -10.91 -12.07 -16.14
C SER A 53 -10.11 -10.84 -15.67
N GLU A 54 -10.72 -9.65 -15.72
CA GLU A 54 -10.09 -8.42 -15.22
C GLU A 54 -9.92 -8.46 -13.70
N ILE A 55 -10.91 -8.97 -12.94
CA ILE A 55 -10.78 -9.17 -11.48
C ILE A 55 -9.67 -10.17 -11.16
N SER A 56 -9.55 -11.26 -11.93
CA SER A 56 -8.45 -12.22 -11.76
C SER A 56 -7.08 -11.62 -12.08
N PHE A 57 -6.98 -10.78 -13.11
CA PHE A 57 -5.77 -10.02 -13.43
C PHE A 57 -5.41 -9.05 -12.29
N ILE A 58 -6.39 -8.28 -11.79
CA ILE A 58 -6.22 -7.37 -10.65
C ILE A 58 -5.72 -8.15 -9.43
N ALA A 59 -6.35 -9.26 -9.08
CA ALA A 59 -5.95 -10.09 -7.95
C ALA A 59 -4.52 -10.64 -8.11
N ASN A 60 -4.12 -11.07 -9.33
CA ASN A 60 -2.74 -11.51 -9.59
C ASN A 60 -1.73 -10.39 -9.37
N THR A 61 -2.06 -9.17 -9.78
CA THR A 61 -1.23 -7.98 -9.59
C THR A 61 -1.06 -7.64 -8.10
N LEU A 62 -2.11 -7.85 -7.29
CA LEU A 62 -2.18 -7.40 -5.90
C LEU A 62 -1.77 -8.44 -4.84
N LYS A 63 -1.79 -9.73 -5.16
CA LYS A 63 -1.64 -10.84 -4.18
C LYS A 63 -0.40 -10.81 -3.29
N ASN A 64 0.67 -10.12 -3.71
CA ASN A 64 1.93 -10.05 -2.97
C ASN A 64 2.01 -8.92 -1.93
N PHE A 65 0.98 -8.08 -1.85
CA PHE A 65 0.88 -7.01 -0.85
C PHE A 65 0.12 -7.50 0.39
N ASP A 66 0.18 -6.73 1.47
CA ASP A 66 -0.44 -7.08 2.74
C ASP A 66 -1.71 -6.27 3.01
N ILE A 67 -1.74 -5.03 2.52
CA ILE A 67 -2.87 -4.09 2.61
C ILE A 67 -3.08 -3.44 1.24
N LEU A 68 -4.34 -3.34 0.83
CA LEU A 68 -4.75 -2.68 -0.41
C LEU A 68 -5.72 -1.54 -0.06
N ALA A 69 -5.48 -0.38 -0.63
CA ALA A 69 -6.38 0.78 -0.58
C ALA A 69 -6.88 1.06 -2.01
N ILE A 70 -8.18 0.90 -2.23
CA ILE A 70 -8.81 1.02 -3.56
C ILE A 70 -9.69 2.27 -3.58
N GLN A 71 -9.56 3.07 -4.63
CA GLN A 71 -10.41 4.21 -4.96
C GLN A 71 -11.32 3.86 -6.14
N GLU A 72 -12.32 4.70 -6.39
CA GLU A 72 -13.32 4.57 -7.44
C GLU A 72 -14.17 3.28 -7.37
N VAL A 73 -14.39 2.75 -6.18
CA VAL A 73 -15.40 1.71 -6.01
C VAL A 73 -16.78 2.34 -6.26
N VAL A 74 -17.52 1.80 -7.23
CA VAL A 74 -18.84 2.32 -7.63
C VAL A 74 -19.79 2.37 -6.42
N ALA A 75 -20.47 3.50 -6.23
CA ALA A 75 -21.36 3.72 -5.08
C ALA A 75 -22.53 2.73 -5.01
N GLY A 76 -23.00 2.25 -6.15
CA GLY A 76 -24.09 1.28 -6.25
C GLY A 76 -23.71 -0.14 -5.87
N LYS A 77 -24.68 -1.06 -5.96
CA LYS A 77 -24.52 -2.49 -5.60
C LYS A 77 -23.35 -3.19 -6.30
N GLY A 78 -23.06 -2.82 -7.55
CA GLY A 78 -21.98 -3.40 -8.34
C GLY A 78 -20.58 -3.16 -7.75
N GLY A 79 -20.37 -2.04 -7.05
CA GLY A 79 -19.07 -1.74 -6.41
C GLY A 79 -18.77 -2.67 -5.23
N ALA A 80 -19.73 -2.84 -4.32
CA ALA A 80 -19.58 -3.76 -3.19
C ALA A 80 -19.35 -5.20 -3.66
N GLN A 81 -20.08 -5.62 -4.72
CA GLN A 81 -19.89 -6.96 -5.29
C GLN A 81 -18.52 -7.13 -5.94
N ALA A 82 -18.00 -6.11 -6.63
CA ALA A 82 -16.67 -6.19 -7.24
C ALA A 82 -15.56 -6.34 -6.17
N VAL A 83 -15.68 -5.62 -5.04
CA VAL A 83 -14.74 -5.79 -3.91
C VAL A 83 -14.82 -7.19 -3.30
N ALA A 84 -16.03 -7.72 -3.11
CA ALA A 84 -16.22 -9.09 -2.63
C ALA A 84 -15.61 -10.12 -3.59
N ASN A 85 -15.86 -9.98 -4.90
CA ASN A 85 -15.29 -10.84 -5.93
C ASN A 85 -13.75 -10.77 -5.95
N LEU A 86 -13.17 -9.58 -5.76
CA LEU A 86 -11.72 -9.41 -5.65
C LEU A 86 -11.16 -10.11 -4.41
N ALA A 87 -11.83 -9.99 -3.26
CA ALA A 87 -11.43 -10.67 -2.02
C ALA A 87 -11.47 -12.20 -2.20
N ASP A 88 -12.54 -12.72 -2.83
CA ASP A 88 -12.67 -14.15 -3.13
C ASP A 88 -11.58 -14.64 -4.08
N GLU A 89 -11.25 -13.86 -5.10
CA GLU A 89 -10.20 -14.22 -6.04
C GLU A 89 -8.80 -14.16 -5.39
N LEU A 90 -8.55 -13.19 -4.51
CA LEU A 90 -7.33 -13.12 -3.70
C LEU A 90 -7.21 -14.31 -2.74
N ASN A 91 -8.33 -14.75 -2.14
CA ASN A 91 -8.38 -15.95 -1.28
C ASN A 91 -7.95 -17.22 -2.04
N ARG A 92 -8.33 -17.35 -3.31
CA ARG A 92 -7.91 -18.47 -4.17
C ARG A 92 -6.41 -18.47 -4.50
N LYS A 93 -5.70 -17.36 -4.24
CA LYS A 93 -4.27 -17.20 -4.54
C LYS A 93 -3.35 -17.51 -3.35
N GLY A 94 -3.84 -18.21 -2.33
CA GLY A 94 -3.01 -18.81 -1.30
C GLY A 94 -2.84 -18.02 0.00
N ALA A 95 -3.58 -16.91 0.17
CA ALA A 95 -3.63 -16.17 1.43
C ALA A 95 -5.08 -15.86 1.79
N LYS A 96 -5.41 -15.84 3.09
CA LYS A 96 -6.73 -15.41 3.56
C LYS A 96 -6.80 -13.88 3.63
N TRP A 97 -7.76 -13.31 2.92
CA TRP A 97 -8.03 -11.88 2.87
C TRP A 97 -9.38 -11.57 3.49
N ASP A 98 -9.48 -10.40 4.09
CA ASP A 98 -10.72 -9.78 4.54
C ASP A 98 -10.78 -8.36 3.97
N TYR A 99 -11.96 -7.73 4.01
CA TYR A 99 -12.16 -6.43 3.43
C TYR A 99 -13.18 -5.59 4.20
N VAL A 100 -13.13 -4.29 3.96
CA VAL A 100 -14.12 -3.32 4.39
C VAL A 100 -14.34 -2.28 3.28
N ILE A 101 -15.60 -1.86 3.12
CA ILE A 101 -16.03 -0.89 2.13
C ILE A 101 -16.66 0.29 2.87
N SER A 102 -16.39 1.52 2.41
CA SER A 102 -17.05 2.71 2.97
C SER A 102 -18.54 2.77 2.62
N ASP A 103 -19.29 3.57 3.34
CA ASP A 103 -20.52 4.14 2.81
C ASP A 103 -20.21 4.98 1.56
N PRO A 104 -21.20 5.27 0.70
CA PRO A 104 -21.00 6.25 -0.38
C PRO A 104 -20.56 7.60 0.18
N THR A 105 -19.62 8.26 -0.51
CA THR A 105 -19.21 9.62 -0.16
C THR A 105 -20.36 10.61 -0.30
N SER A 106 -20.31 11.75 0.40
CA SER A 106 -21.37 12.77 0.40
C SER A 106 -21.44 13.60 -0.89
N SER A 107 -20.52 13.37 -1.84
CA SER A 107 -20.47 14.10 -3.10
C SER A 107 -21.77 13.96 -3.93
N SER A 108 -21.92 14.81 -4.97
CA SER A 108 -23.09 14.76 -5.85
C SER A 108 -23.25 13.38 -6.50
N ALA A 109 -24.50 13.02 -6.86
CA ALA A 109 -24.88 11.69 -7.36
C ALA A 109 -23.98 11.13 -8.50
N TYR A 110 -23.42 12.00 -9.35
CA TYR A 110 -22.52 11.60 -10.45
C TYR A 110 -21.05 11.49 -10.05
N LYS A 111 -20.70 11.78 -8.78
CA LYS A 111 -19.32 11.78 -8.27
C LYS A 111 -19.18 10.94 -7.02
N THR A 112 -20.32 10.49 -6.49
CA THR A 112 -20.35 9.60 -5.34
C THR A 112 -19.67 8.29 -5.68
N GLU A 113 -18.71 7.93 -4.86
CA GLU A 113 -17.99 6.66 -4.93
C GLU A 113 -17.85 6.05 -3.54
N ARG A 114 -17.27 4.89 -3.45
CA ARG A 114 -16.84 4.25 -2.21
C ARG A 114 -15.35 4.02 -2.26
N TYR A 115 -14.80 3.80 -1.08
CA TYR A 115 -13.45 3.30 -0.88
C TYR A 115 -13.50 1.85 -0.39
N ALA A 116 -12.44 1.10 -0.66
CA ALA A 116 -12.27 -0.21 -0.06
C ALA A 116 -10.87 -0.36 0.52
N PHE A 117 -10.78 -1.14 1.59
CA PHE A 117 -9.54 -1.74 2.07
C PHE A 117 -9.67 -3.26 2.03
N LEU A 118 -8.61 -3.93 1.60
CA LEU A 118 -8.48 -5.38 1.71
C LEU A 118 -7.14 -5.67 2.42
N TRP A 119 -7.07 -6.73 3.23
CA TRP A 119 -5.84 -7.07 3.95
C TRP A 119 -5.69 -8.57 4.18
N LYS A 120 -4.42 -9.04 4.25
CA LYS A 120 -4.08 -10.40 4.63
C LYS A 120 -4.29 -10.61 6.12
N THR A 121 -5.25 -11.42 6.51
CA THR A 121 -5.60 -11.66 7.92
C THR A 121 -4.54 -12.41 8.71
N SER A 122 -3.66 -13.16 8.04
CA SER A 122 -2.52 -13.83 8.67
C SER A 122 -1.42 -12.88 9.15
N LYS A 123 -1.41 -11.65 8.65
CA LYS A 123 -0.34 -10.67 8.92
C LYS A 123 -0.84 -9.38 9.53
N ILE A 124 -2.00 -8.92 9.10
CA ILE A 124 -2.58 -7.63 9.44
C ILE A 124 -3.91 -7.84 10.16
N LYS A 125 -4.10 -7.14 11.26
CA LYS A 125 -5.38 -7.12 12.00
C LYS A 125 -6.02 -5.75 11.85
N LYS A 126 -7.28 -5.70 11.40
CA LYS A 126 -8.07 -4.46 11.42
C LYS A 126 -8.53 -4.16 12.84
N ILE A 127 -8.41 -2.92 13.28
CA ILE A 127 -8.77 -2.45 14.63
C ILE A 127 -9.97 -1.52 14.53
N GLY A 128 -10.97 -1.80 15.35
CA GLY A 128 -12.16 -0.96 15.44
C GLY A 128 -12.97 -0.86 14.15
N ARG A 129 -13.78 0.17 14.02
CA ARG A 129 -14.59 0.47 12.83
C ARG A 129 -13.80 1.39 11.90
N ALA A 130 -13.86 1.15 10.61
CA ALA A 130 -13.40 2.10 9.60
C ALA A 130 -14.48 3.19 9.41
N TRP A 131 -14.08 4.43 9.05
CA TRP A 131 -15.01 5.55 8.96
C TRP A 131 -14.63 6.54 7.86
N LEU A 132 -15.65 7.21 7.26
CA LEU A 132 -15.44 8.40 6.45
C LEU A 132 -15.21 9.60 7.38
N GLU A 133 -14.31 10.49 6.99
CA GLU A 133 -14.04 11.73 7.72
C GLU A 133 -15.31 12.61 7.76
N LYS A 134 -15.64 13.17 8.93
CA LYS A 134 -16.90 13.91 9.11
C LYS A 134 -16.73 15.41 9.35
N LYS A 135 -15.56 15.82 9.84
CA LYS A 135 -15.33 17.21 10.24
C LYS A 135 -15.23 18.14 9.03
N TYR A 136 -14.59 17.65 7.95
CA TYR A 136 -14.34 18.43 6.73
C TYR A 136 -15.19 17.94 5.54
N HIS A 137 -16.31 17.27 5.78
CA HIS A 137 -17.17 16.72 4.74
C HIS A 137 -17.83 17.77 3.83
N LEU A 138 -17.88 19.04 4.27
CA LEU A 138 -18.37 20.15 3.44
C LEU A 138 -17.27 20.77 2.57
N GLU A 139 -16.02 20.61 2.96
CA GLU A 139 -14.85 21.17 2.31
C GLU A 139 -14.13 20.17 1.40
N ILE A 140 -14.34 18.88 1.62
CA ILE A 140 -13.75 17.78 0.85
C ILE A 140 -14.88 17.03 0.17
N ASP A 141 -14.96 17.09 -1.15
CA ASP A 141 -16.06 16.56 -1.97
C ASP A 141 -16.27 15.05 -1.77
N ARG A 142 -15.16 14.30 -1.62
CA ARG A 142 -15.15 12.87 -1.31
C ARG A 142 -14.35 12.66 -0.02
N GLU A 143 -15.07 12.49 1.08
CA GLU A 143 -14.45 12.38 2.40
C GLU A 143 -13.44 11.25 2.45
N PRO A 144 -12.23 11.46 2.99
CA PRO A 144 -11.25 10.40 3.14
C PRO A 144 -11.76 9.26 4.02
N TYR A 145 -11.42 8.02 3.67
CA TYR A 145 -11.81 6.83 4.40
C TYR A 145 -10.67 6.32 5.27
N PHE A 146 -10.91 6.24 6.56
CA PHE A 146 -9.95 5.85 7.58
C PHE A 146 -10.13 4.40 7.98
N CYS A 147 -9.03 3.66 8.07
CA CYS A 147 -9.02 2.32 8.64
C CYS A 147 -7.75 2.11 9.46
N THR A 148 -7.93 1.75 10.73
CA THR A 148 -6.81 1.42 11.62
C THR A 148 -6.45 -0.05 11.49
N PHE A 149 -5.18 -0.31 11.32
CA PHE A 149 -4.57 -1.62 11.25
C PHE A 149 -3.55 -1.81 12.35
N GLU A 150 -3.34 -3.06 12.73
CA GLU A 150 -2.28 -3.49 13.64
C GLU A 150 -1.36 -4.47 12.93
N TYR A 151 -0.08 -4.23 13.04
CA TYR A 151 0.97 -5.12 12.61
C TYR A 151 1.99 -5.29 13.74
N LYS A 152 2.22 -6.53 14.21
CA LYS A 152 3.12 -6.86 15.35
C LYS A 152 2.88 -5.95 16.57
N LYS A 153 1.64 -5.80 16.98
CA LYS A 153 1.19 -5.00 18.14
C LYS A 153 1.41 -3.47 18.01
N LYS A 154 1.83 -2.98 16.87
CA LYS A 154 1.91 -1.54 16.57
C LYS A 154 0.78 -1.15 15.64
N GLN A 155 0.11 -0.03 15.96
CA GLN A 155 -1.05 0.44 15.20
C GLN A 155 -0.68 1.60 14.28
N PHE A 156 -1.34 1.64 13.15
CA PHE A 156 -1.30 2.74 12.17
C PHE A 156 -2.64 2.85 11.47
N THR A 157 -2.96 4.04 10.98
CA THR A 157 -4.24 4.31 10.31
C THR A 157 -3.98 4.72 8.88
N VAL A 158 -4.53 3.98 7.94
CA VAL A 158 -4.49 4.33 6.52
C VAL A 158 -5.67 5.22 6.19
N VAL A 159 -5.39 6.35 5.55
CA VAL A 159 -6.35 7.34 5.10
C VAL A 159 -6.41 7.28 3.58
N ASN A 160 -7.44 6.62 3.07
CA ASN A 160 -7.66 6.41 1.64
C ASN A 160 -8.43 7.59 1.05
N TYR A 161 -7.92 8.18 -0.02
CA TYR A 161 -8.44 9.42 -0.56
C TYR A 161 -8.41 9.47 -2.08
N HIS A 162 -9.45 10.10 -2.65
CA HIS A 162 -9.51 10.45 -4.06
C HIS A 162 -9.99 11.89 -4.21
N ALA A 163 -9.08 12.77 -4.62
CA ALA A 163 -9.35 14.19 -4.79
C ALA A 163 -10.24 14.48 -6.00
N ILE A 164 -10.89 15.64 -5.99
CA ILE A 164 -11.51 16.18 -7.21
C ILE A 164 -10.46 16.31 -8.31
N THR A 165 -10.91 16.26 -9.56
CA THR A 165 -10.02 16.28 -10.72
C THR A 165 -9.18 17.56 -10.77
N LYS A 166 -8.00 17.49 -11.39
CA LYS A 166 -7.08 18.64 -11.58
C LYS A 166 -7.78 19.88 -12.11
N LYS A 167 -8.74 19.73 -13.04
CA LYS A 167 -9.50 20.85 -13.59
C LYS A 167 -10.32 21.60 -12.53
N ARG A 168 -10.72 20.93 -11.46
CA ARG A 168 -11.51 21.47 -10.35
C ARG A 168 -10.66 21.98 -9.20
N LYS A 169 -9.32 22.02 -9.35
CA LYS A 169 -8.35 22.53 -8.38
C LYS A 169 -8.34 21.75 -7.06
N PRO A 170 -7.84 20.50 -7.05
CA PRO A 170 -7.82 19.62 -5.88
C PRO A 170 -7.10 20.24 -4.67
N GLU A 171 -6.21 21.19 -4.87
CA GLU A 171 -5.57 21.94 -3.80
C GLU A 171 -6.55 22.67 -2.87
N THR A 172 -7.76 22.95 -3.34
CA THR A 172 -8.81 23.63 -2.54
C THR A 172 -9.34 22.73 -1.42
N GLU A 173 -9.30 21.41 -1.59
CA GLU A 173 -9.69 20.45 -0.56
C GLU A 173 -8.47 19.81 0.13
N ILE A 174 -7.37 19.54 -0.59
CA ILE A 174 -6.13 18.97 0.00
C ILE A 174 -5.57 19.88 1.11
N LYS A 175 -5.78 21.20 1.04
CA LYS A 175 -5.35 22.14 2.10
C LYS A 175 -5.85 21.78 3.51
N TYR A 176 -6.93 21.02 3.63
CA TYR A 176 -7.49 20.57 4.92
C TYR A 176 -6.72 19.37 5.51
N PHE A 177 -5.93 18.65 4.71
CA PHE A 177 -5.15 17.51 5.19
C PHE A 177 -4.15 17.87 6.30
N LYS A 178 -3.65 19.11 6.32
CA LYS A 178 -2.76 19.60 7.37
C LYS A 178 -3.40 19.58 8.78
N PHE A 179 -4.72 19.60 8.87
CA PHE A 179 -5.44 19.59 10.15
C PHE A 179 -5.71 18.17 10.67
N LEU A 180 -5.69 17.15 9.81
CA LEU A 180 -6.02 15.77 10.19
C LEU A 180 -5.05 15.20 11.25
N PRO A 181 -3.71 15.42 11.19
CA PRO A 181 -2.83 14.97 12.26
C PRO A 181 -3.10 15.61 13.62
N GLU A 182 -3.58 16.85 13.67
CA GLU A 182 -3.95 17.54 14.89
C GLU A 182 -5.33 17.09 15.42
N GLU A 183 -6.26 16.78 14.52
CA GLU A 183 -7.57 16.23 14.86
C GLU A 183 -7.49 14.80 15.40
N TYR A 184 -6.54 14.02 14.89
CA TYR A 184 -6.31 12.63 15.28
C TYR A 184 -4.90 12.41 15.87
N PRO A 185 -4.51 13.09 16.97
CA PRO A 185 -3.12 13.13 17.46
C PRO A 185 -2.60 11.77 17.91
N ASN A 186 -3.49 10.87 18.32
CA ASN A 186 -3.15 9.52 18.78
C ASN A 186 -2.99 8.51 17.62
N LEU A 187 -3.30 8.90 16.40
CA LEU A 187 -3.20 8.03 15.24
C LEU A 187 -1.87 8.24 14.50
N ASN A 188 -1.28 7.14 14.05
CA ASN A 188 -0.17 7.15 13.11
C ASN A 188 -0.73 7.11 11.70
N LEU A 189 -0.92 8.27 11.06
CA LEU A 189 -1.61 8.40 9.79
C LEU A 189 -0.67 8.14 8.60
N ILE A 190 -1.15 7.35 7.65
CA ILE A 190 -0.57 7.18 6.31
C ILE A 190 -1.65 7.61 5.31
N PHE A 191 -1.44 8.73 4.63
CA PHE A 191 -2.34 9.18 3.57
C PHE A 191 -1.98 8.48 2.27
N VAL A 192 -2.96 7.89 1.59
CA VAL A 192 -2.75 7.15 0.34
C VAL A 192 -3.86 7.47 -0.65
N GLY A 193 -3.56 7.45 -1.94
CA GLY A 193 -4.59 7.54 -2.97
C GLY A 193 -4.23 8.45 -4.14
N ASP A 194 -5.28 8.80 -4.88
CA ASP A 194 -5.23 9.71 -6.01
C ASP A 194 -5.51 11.15 -5.55
N PHE A 195 -4.46 11.95 -5.46
CA PHE A 195 -4.54 13.35 -5.07
C PHE A 195 -4.87 14.27 -6.25
N ASN A 196 -4.88 13.79 -7.50
CA ASN A 196 -5.05 14.60 -8.71
C ASN A 196 -4.13 15.84 -8.76
N CYS A 197 -3.08 15.84 -7.93
CA CYS A 197 -2.16 16.96 -7.67
C CYS A 197 -0.74 16.41 -7.46
N PRO A 198 0.27 16.94 -8.16
CA PRO A 198 1.65 16.48 -7.97
C PRO A 198 2.14 16.81 -6.56
N GLN A 199 2.91 15.91 -5.98
CA GLN A 199 3.43 16.07 -4.62
C GLN A 199 4.34 17.31 -4.43
N SER A 200 4.85 17.88 -5.52
CA SER A 200 5.63 19.11 -5.52
C SER A 200 4.78 20.37 -5.32
N HIS A 201 3.44 20.27 -5.42
CA HIS A 201 2.55 21.40 -5.22
C HIS A 201 2.64 21.92 -3.77
N THR A 202 2.61 23.25 -3.62
CA THR A 202 2.81 23.94 -2.33
C THR A 202 1.74 23.61 -1.28
N VAL A 203 0.57 23.12 -1.68
CA VAL A 203 -0.51 22.68 -0.78
C VAL A 203 -0.05 21.61 0.22
N PHE A 204 0.94 20.80 -0.14
CA PHE A 204 1.51 19.77 0.73
C PHE A 204 2.60 20.28 1.70
N ASN A 205 3.08 21.53 1.54
CA ASN A 205 4.14 22.06 2.38
C ASN A 205 3.82 22.07 3.88
N PRO A 206 2.58 22.41 4.32
CA PRO A 206 2.24 22.32 5.74
C PRO A 206 2.36 20.88 6.28
N LEU A 207 1.87 19.88 5.54
CA LEU A 207 1.97 18.48 5.92
C LEU A 207 3.44 18.02 5.98
N LYS A 208 4.25 18.40 4.99
CA LYS A 208 5.70 18.13 4.96
C LYS A 208 6.44 18.76 6.15
N LYS A 209 6.07 19.98 6.56
CA LYS A 209 6.63 20.64 7.76
C LYS A 209 6.31 19.90 9.06
N MET A 210 5.25 19.11 9.09
CA MET A 210 4.88 18.23 10.21
C MET A 210 5.64 16.89 10.20
N GLY A 211 6.62 16.71 9.32
CA GLY A 211 7.45 15.49 9.22
C GLY A 211 6.92 14.44 8.24
N TYR A 212 5.87 14.74 7.47
CA TYR A 212 5.38 13.82 6.45
C TYR A 212 6.26 13.85 5.20
N GLN A 213 6.59 12.68 4.70
CA GLN A 213 7.36 12.47 3.48
C GLN A 213 6.52 11.73 2.45
N THR A 214 6.84 11.92 1.18
CA THR A 214 6.21 11.22 0.06
C THR A 214 6.98 9.96 -0.30
N ILE A 215 6.28 8.97 -0.83
CA ILE A 215 6.94 7.75 -1.32
C ILE A 215 7.50 7.91 -2.72
N LEU A 216 6.89 8.75 -3.55
CA LEU A 216 7.28 8.99 -4.93
C LEU A 216 7.59 10.48 -5.16
N THR A 217 8.59 10.75 -6.01
CA THR A 217 8.94 12.08 -6.50
C THR A 217 9.13 12.01 -8.01
N ASN A 218 8.57 12.98 -8.75
CA ASN A 218 8.65 13.07 -10.22
C ASN A 218 8.23 11.79 -10.96
N GLN A 219 7.37 10.97 -10.33
CA GLN A 219 6.85 9.71 -10.88
C GLN A 219 5.42 9.90 -11.36
N LYS A 220 5.20 9.77 -12.64
CA LYS A 220 3.86 9.78 -13.24
C LYS A 220 3.15 8.47 -12.94
N THR A 221 1.85 8.55 -12.65
CA THR A 221 1.03 7.42 -12.20
C THR A 221 -0.27 7.24 -12.99
N SER A 222 -0.71 8.23 -13.76
CA SER A 222 -1.86 8.08 -14.66
C SER A 222 -1.44 7.73 -16.09
N LEU A 223 -2.27 6.98 -16.83
CA LEU A 223 -2.04 6.58 -18.19
C LEU A 223 -2.54 7.66 -19.17
N LYS A 224 -1.84 7.83 -20.29
CA LYS A 224 -2.34 8.57 -21.45
C LYS A 224 -3.44 7.78 -22.15
N LYS A 225 -4.12 8.40 -23.11
CA LYS A 225 -5.02 7.69 -24.04
C LYS A 225 -4.21 6.83 -25.01
N GLU A 226 -3.03 7.33 -25.42
CA GLU A 226 -2.11 6.67 -26.34
C GLU A 226 -0.66 6.92 -25.90
N CYS A 227 0.21 5.93 -26.09
CA CYS A 227 1.64 6.11 -25.89
C CYS A 227 2.22 7.00 -27.01
N LYS A 228 3.05 7.97 -26.62
CA LYS A 228 3.82 8.80 -27.58
C LYS A 228 5.30 8.57 -27.35
N ASN A 229 6.00 8.07 -28.35
CA ASN A 229 7.44 7.74 -28.31
C ASN A 229 7.80 6.85 -27.08
N GLY A 230 7.03 5.81 -26.84
CA GLY A 230 7.21 4.89 -25.71
C GLY A 230 6.77 5.45 -24.35
N ASN A 231 6.37 6.73 -24.28
CA ASN A 231 5.91 7.37 -23.04
C ASN A 231 4.39 7.25 -22.90
N CYS A 232 3.94 6.34 -22.05
CA CYS A 232 2.54 6.02 -21.81
C CYS A 232 1.93 6.72 -20.58
N LEU A 233 2.78 7.35 -19.74
CA LEU A 233 2.32 7.99 -18.50
C LEU A 233 2.08 9.49 -18.68
N ALA A 234 1.04 10.00 -18.00
CA ALA A 234 0.57 11.39 -18.13
C ALA A 234 0.96 12.26 -16.94
N SER A 235 0.47 11.97 -15.74
CA SER A 235 0.49 12.89 -14.59
C SER A 235 0.95 12.19 -13.30
N GLU A 236 1.46 12.99 -12.35
CA GLU A 236 1.85 12.59 -11.00
C GLU A 236 0.65 12.82 -10.07
N PHE A 237 -0.29 11.88 -10.01
CA PHE A 237 -1.52 12.04 -9.26
C PHE A 237 -1.57 11.21 -8.00
N ASP A 238 -1.07 9.98 -8.06
CA ASP A 238 -1.11 9.04 -6.95
C ASP A 238 0.15 9.16 -6.09
N ASN A 239 -0.03 9.15 -4.77
CA ASN A 239 1.09 9.15 -3.83
C ASN A 239 0.68 8.58 -2.47
N MET A 240 1.67 8.41 -1.58
CA MET A 240 1.46 8.19 -0.15
C MET A 240 2.29 9.19 0.64
N PHE A 241 1.73 9.63 1.77
CA PHE A 241 2.41 10.50 2.72
C PHE A 241 2.45 9.81 4.08
N TYR A 242 3.61 9.68 4.67
CA TYR A 242 3.83 9.03 5.96
C TYR A 242 4.72 9.90 6.86
N ASN A 243 4.53 9.83 8.18
CA ASN A 243 5.37 10.55 9.12
C ASN A 243 6.66 9.77 9.37
N SER A 244 7.81 10.34 8.98
CA SER A 244 9.12 9.69 9.06
C SER A 244 9.63 9.46 10.49
N SER A 245 9.04 10.12 11.50
CA SER A 245 9.35 9.83 12.91
C SER A 245 8.67 8.56 13.43
N LYS A 246 7.58 8.12 12.78
CA LYS A 246 6.77 6.98 13.19
C LYS A 246 6.91 5.76 12.27
N ILE A 247 7.40 5.98 11.05
CA ILE A 247 7.48 4.97 10.00
C ILE A 247 8.81 5.09 9.27
N THR A 248 9.49 3.97 9.10
CA THR A 248 10.65 3.84 8.22
C THR A 248 10.20 3.23 6.90
N LYS A 249 10.28 4.00 5.81
CA LYS A 249 10.10 3.49 4.46
C LYS A 249 11.33 2.67 4.06
N LEU A 250 11.12 1.43 3.68
CA LEU A 250 12.18 0.50 3.23
C LEU A 250 12.30 0.51 1.73
N ASP A 251 11.16 0.43 1.02
CA ASP A 251 11.11 0.47 -0.44
C ASP A 251 9.79 1.06 -0.90
N SER A 252 9.72 1.52 -2.15
CA SER A 252 8.50 2.05 -2.74
C SER A 252 8.61 2.10 -4.26
N GLY A 253 7.47 2.11 -4.93
CA GLY A 253 7.47 2.18 -6.38
C GLY A 253 6.08 2.15 -6.99
N VAL A 254 6.05 1.89 -8.28
CA VAL A 254 4.84 1.74 -9.09
C VAL A 254 4.80 0.35 -9.71
N LEU A 255 3.60 -0.15 -10.04
CA LEU A 255 3.43 -1.37 -10.83
C LEU A 255 2.95 -1.00 -12.23
N PRO A 256 3.81 -1.03 -13.24
CA PRO A 256 3.46 -0.65 -14.60
C PRO A 256 2.70 -1.80 -15.30
N PHE A 257 1.53 -2.18 -14.77
CA PHE A 257 0.71 -3.31 -15.22
C PHE A 257 0.33 -3.22 -16.70
N TYR A 258 0.23 -1.99 -17.23
CA TYR A 258 -0.10 -1.74 -18.64
C TYR A 258 0.90 -2.38 -19.63
N LYS A 259 2.11 -2.70 -19.18
CA LYS A 259 3.11 -3.40 -19.98
C LYS A 259 2.76 -4.87 -20.27
N ASN A 260 1.76 -5.42 -19.58
CA ASN A 260 1.26 -6.79 -19.78
C ASN A 260 0.15 -6.87 -20.84
N PHE A 261 -0.14 -5.78 -21.54
CA PHE A 261 -1.18 -5.67 -22.55
C PHE A 261 -0.58 -5.28 -23.89
N ASP A 262 -1.18 -5.75 -24.96
CA ASP A 262 -0.73 -5.45 -26.33
C ASP A 262 -1.03 -3.99 -26.70
N SER A 263 -2.06 -3.40 -26.09
CA SER A 263 -2.42 -2.01 -26.29
C SER A 263 -2.70 -1.27 -24.96
N LEU A 264 -2.47 0.05 -24.99
CA LEU A 264 -2.83 0.91 -23.86
C LEU A 264 -4.35 1.00 -23.67
N GLN A 265 -5.12 0.81 -24.72
CA GLN A 265 -6.58 0.78 -24.65
C GLN A 265 -7.06 -0.42 -23.83
N GLU A 266 -6.52 -1.61 -24.05
CA GLU A 266 -6.82 -2.81 -23.24
C GLU A 266 -6.40 -2.61 -21.78
N ALA A 267 -5.20 -2.08 -21.53
CA ALA A 267 -4.74 -1.77 -20.18
C ALA A 267 -5.71 -0.82 -19.46
N ARG A 268 -6.25 0.18 -20.16
CA ARG A 268 -7.21 1.14 -19.62
C ARG A 268 -8.59 0.53 -19.31
N MET A 269 -8.92 -0.65 -19.80
CA MET A 269 -10.10 -1.39 -19.32
C MET A 269 -9.93 -1.84 -17.87
N ILE A 270 -8.68 -2.04 -17.41
CA ILE A 270 -8.38 -2.29 -15.99
C ILE A 270 -8.43 -0.98 -15.20
N SER A 271 -7.60 0.00 -15.58
CA SER A 271 -7.58 1.33 -14.98
C SER A 271 -6.74 2.29 -15.81
N ASP A 272 -7.03 3.57 -15.71
CA ASP A 272 -6.20 4.66 -16.23
C ASP A 272 -5.17 5.19 -15.22
N HIS A 273 -5.07 4.56 -14.04
CA HIS A 273 -4.02 4.76 -13.05
C HIS A 273 -3.20 3.49 -12.83
N ILE A 274 -1.89 3.64 -12.59
CA ILE A 274 -1.04 2.51 -12.20
C ILE A 274 -0.93 2.43 -10.68
N PRO A 275 -0.91 1.20 -10.10
CA PRO A 275 -0.75 1.04 -8.65
C PRO A 275 0.56 1.61 -8.14
N ILE A 276 0.51 2.20 -6.97
CA ILE A 276 1.67 2.64 -6.19
C ILE A 276 1.78 1.82 -4.91
N TRP A 277 3.00 1.63 -4.40
CA TRP A 277 3.21 0.81 -3.23
C TRP A 277 4.36 1.29 -2.35
N MET A 278 4.30 0.92 -1.08
CA MET A 278 5.33 1.16 -0.08
C MET A 278 5.55 -0.11 0.75
N GLU A 279 6.82 -0.45 0.97
CA GLU A 279 7.26 -1.38 2.00
C GLU A 279 7.81 -0.59 3.18
N PHE A 280 7.36 -0.92 4.39
CA PHE A 280 7.68 -0.11 5.57
C PHE A 280 7.76 -0.94 6.85
N SER A 281 8.41 -0.35 7.85
CA SER A 281 8.36 -0.78 9.25
C SER A 281 7.81 0.34 10.13
N LEU A 282 7.21 -0.04 11.26
CA LEU A 282 6.74 0.89 12.29
C LEU A 282 7.84 1.07 13.34
N ASN A 283 8.21 2.31 13.61
CA ASN A 283 9.26 2.67 14.57
C ASN A 283 8.84 2.40 16.01
#